data_ec1b88116b57a7f91f7431001cc6e5e1
#
_entry.id   ec1b88116b57a7f91f7431001cc6e5e1
#
_cell.length_a   1.000
_cell.length_b   1.000
_cell.length_c   1.000
_cell.angle_alpha   90.00
_cell.angle_beta   90.00
_cell.angle_gamma   90.00
#
_symmetry.space_group_name_H-M   'P 1'
#
loop_
_entity.id
_entity.type
_entity.pdbx_description
1 polymer ?
#
loop_
_entity_poly.entity_id
_entity_poly.type
_entity_poly.pdbx_seq_one_letter_code
_entity_poly.pdbx_strand_id
1 'polypeptide(L)'
;VTVVGGNPSNHPSYNVGSSNKYGINGSTATADVELTFKVGSTYRFTLSSSDMSSHPLRLYLDADKNTQYTTGVTSTSTYTEITVASGAPSTLFYQCSIHANMGARITVTEVDQGLNTQFGGDIATVGPVTLEK
;
A
#
# COMPACT_ATOMS: atom_id res chain seq x y z
N VAL A 1 8.08 3.64 -7.93
CA VAL A 1 6.84 3.40 -8.71
C VAL A 1 7.01 4.00 -10.09
N THR A 2 6.52 3.31 -11.08
CA THR A 2 6.50 3.78 -12.46
C THR A 2 5.09 3.68 -13.02
N VAL A 3 4.82 4.41 -14.11
CA VAL A 3 3.57 4.29 -14.85
C VAL A 3 3.86 3.49 -16.12
N VAL A 4 3.16 2.38 -16.30
CA VAL A 4 3.34 1.47 -17.44
C VAL A 4 2.08 1.51 -18.28
N GLY A 5 2.22 1.94 -19.54
CA GLY A 5 1.11 1.97 -20.50
C GLY A 5 0.89 0.62 -21.19
N GLY A 6 -0.08 0.61 -22.10
CA GLY A 6 -0.33 -0.57 -22.94
C GLY A 6 -1.12 -1.67 -22.26
N ASN A 7 -1.77 -1.38 -21.16
CA ASN A 7 -2.66 -2.33 -20.48
C ASN A 7 -1.95 -3.67 -20.21
N PRO A 8 -0.93 -3.68 -19.33
CA PRO A 8 -0.15 -4.90 -19.09
C PRO A 8 -1.02 -6.05 -18.56
N SER A 9 -0.93 -7.18 -19.23
CA SER A 9 -1.83 -8.32 -18.99
C SER A 9 -1.57 -9.04 -17.67
N ASN A 10 -0.41 -8.84 -17.05
CA ASN A 10 -0.07 -9.45 -15.77
C ASN A 10 -0.50 -8.63 -14.55
N HIS A 11 -1.06 -7.43 -14.77
CA HIS A 11 -1.57 -6.59 -13.70
C HIS A 11 -2.91 -7.15 -13.18
N PRO A 12 -3.18 -7.09 -11.86
CA PRO A 12 -4.44 -7.61 -11.30
C PRO A 12 -5.69 -6.90 -11.83
N SER A 13 -5.55 -5.65 -12.32
CA SER A 13 -6.65 -4.90 -12.93
C SER A 13 -6.54 -4.84 -14.45
N TYR A 14 -5.95 -5.86 -15.08
CA TYR A 14 -5.91 -5.96 -16.54
C TYR A 14 -7.32 -5.83 -17.13
N ASN A 15 -7.44 -5.00 -18.17
CA ASN A 15 -8.72 -4.70 -18.84
C ASN A 15 -9.78 -4.02 -17.95
N VAL A 16 -9.41 -3.52 -16.77
CA VAL A 16 -10.33 -2.81 -15.89
C VAL A 16 -9.80 -1.39 -15.67
N GLY A 17 -10.62 -0.38 -15.98
CA GLY A 17 -10.24 1.02 -15.83
C GLY A 17 -9.16 1.46 -16.80
N SER A 18 -8.19 2.23 -16.32
CA SER A 18 -7.14 2.82 -17.15
C SER A 18 -6.26 1.74 -17.80
N SER A 19 -5.81 2.01 -19.03
CA SER A 19 -4.78 1.20 -19.69
C SER A 19 -3.38 1.48 -19.14
N ASN A 20 -3.21 2.57 -18.37
CA ASN A 20 -1.97 2.82 -17.63
C ASN A 20 -2.08 2.16 -16.26
N LYS A 21 -1.00 1.49 -15.84
CA LYS A 21 -0.92 0.83 -14.55
C LYS A 21 0.32 1.28 -13.80
N TYR A 22 0.26 1.29 -12.47
CA TYR A 22 1.46 1.47 -11.67
C TYR A 22 2.29 0.19 -11.67
N GLY A 23 3.60 0.34 -11.88
CA GLY A 23 4.57 -0.72 -11.64
C GLY A 23 5.31 -0.48 -10.34
N ILE A 24 5.67 -1.55 -9.65
CA ILE A 24 6.48 -1.51 -8.43
C ILE A 24 7.83 -2.12 -8.76
N ASN A 25 8.89 -1.34 -8.58
CA ASN A 25 10.25 -1.75 -8.92
C ASN A 25 10.35 -2.27 -10.37
N GLY A 26 9.59 -1.64 -11.27
CA GLY A 26 9.60 -1.97 -12.70
C GLY A 26 8.67 -3.10 -13.11
N SER A 27 7.93 -3.70 -12.18
CA SER A 27 7.02 -4.83 -12.47
C SER A 27 5.56 -4.44 -12.29
N THR A 28 4.70 -4.93 -13.21
CA THR A 28 3.24 -4.84 -13.07
C THR A 28 2.61 -6.17 -12.65
N ALA A 29 3.41 -7.20 -12.43
CA ALA A 29 2.91 -8.51 -12.03
C ALA A 29 2.20 -8.43 -10.67
N THR A 30 1.11 -9.18 -10.54
CA THR A 30 0.30 -9.20 -9.31
C THR A 30 1.15 -9.45 -8.07
N ALA A 31 2.10 -10.38 -8.13
CA ALA A 31 2.96 -10.70 -7.00
C ALA A 31 3.83 -9.51 -6.54
N ASP A 32 4.08 -8.54 -7.42
CA ASP A 32 4.93 -7.39 -7.11
C ASP A 32 4.12 -6.14 -6.76
N VAL A 33 2.94 -5.99 -7.34
CA VAL A 33 2.12 -4.78 -7.13
C VAL A 33 1.13 -4.90 -5.99
N GLU A 34 0.70 -6.11 -5.62
CA GLU A 34 -0.05 -6.34 -4.39
C GLU A 34 0.95 -6.40 -3.22
N LEU A 35 0.77 -5.50 -2.25
CA LEU A 35 1.76 -5.26 -1.22
C LEU A 35 1.28 -5.75 0.15
N THR A 36 2.24 -6.01 1.04
CA THR A 36 1.96 -6.31 2.45
C THR A 36 2.71 -5.31 3.31
N PHE A 37 1.97 -4.56 4.13
CA PHE A 37 2.52 -3.56 5.04
C PHE A 37 2.33 -4.01 6.49
N LYS A 38 3.29 -3.68 7.35
CA LYS A 38 3.21 -3.97 8.79
C LYS A 38 2.85 -2.71 9.57
N VAL A 39 2.00 -2.85 10.54
CA VAL A 39 1.69 -1.79 11.51
C VAL A 39 2.98 -1.30 12.16
N GLY A 40 3.13 0.01 12.26
CA GLY A 40 4.30 0.66 12.85
C GLY A 40 5.43 0.96 11.87
N SER A 41 5.40 0.40 10.66
CA SER A 41 6.42 0.65 9.65
C SER A 41 6.04 1.79 8.72
N THR A 42 7.06 2.36 8.07
CA THR A 42 6.88 3.46 7.13
C THR A 42 7.24 2.99 5.73
N TYR A 43 6.38 3.31 4.77
CA TYR A 43 6.53 2.92 3.37
C TYR A 43 6.35 4.13 2.48
N ARG A 44 7.20 4.25 1.47
CA ARG A 44 7.17 5.40 0.57
C ARG A 44 7.01 4.94 -0.87
N PHE A 45 5.99 5.48 -1.54
CA PHE A 45 5.78 5.32 -2.98
C PHE A 45 6.41 6.52 -3.66
N THR A 46 7.56 6.32 -4.31
CA THR A 46 8.27 7.40 -5.00
C THR A 46 7.99 7.32 -6.49
N LEU A 47 7.59 8.44 -7.08
CA LEU A 47 7.37 8.59 -8.50
C LEU A 47 8.19 9.78 -9.00
N SER A 48 8.45 9.84 -10.32
CA SER A 48 8.97 11.06 -10.90
C SER A 48 7.96 12.20 -10.72
N SER A 49 8.42 13.44 -10.76
CA SER A 49 7.51 14.59 -10.61
C SER A 49 6.48 14.64 -11.73
N SER A 50 6.84 14.24 -12.95
CA SER A 50 5.91 14.20 -14.08
C SER A 50 4.86 13.09 -13.91
N ASP A 51 5.26 11.91 -13.43
CA ASP A 51 4.33 10.81 -13.18
C ASP A 51 3.38 11.17 -12.03
N MET A 52 3.88 11.75 -10.95
CA MET A 52 3.04 12.18 -9.83
C MET A 52 2.06 13.26 -10.26
N SER A 53 2.49 14.19 -11.12
CA SER A 53 1.62 15.26 -11.63
C SER A 53 0.47 14.71 -12.49
N SER A 54 0.77 13.76 -13.38
CA SER A 54 -0.23 13.16 -14.28
C SER A 54 -1.05 12.06 -13.62
N HIS A 55 -0.46 11.36 -12.64
CA HIS A 55 -1.05 10.21 -11.97
C HIS A 55 -0.76 10.29 -10.46
N PRO A 56 -1.43 11.23 -9.74
CA PRO A 56 -1.19 11.38 -8.31
C PRO A 56 -1.56 10.12 -7.55
N LEU A 57 -0.58 9.47 -6.93
CA LEU A 57 -0.79 8.25 -6.15
C LEU A 57 -1.31 8.63 -4.77
N ARG A 58 -2.43 8.04 -4.39
CA ARG A 58 -3.07 8.24 -3.08
C ARG A 58 -3.53 6.90 -2.52
N LEU A 59 -3.87 6.89 -1.24
CA LEU A 59 -4.33 5.68 -0.55
C LEU A 59 -5.82 5.76 -0.28
N TYR A 60 -6.50 4.62 -0.38
CA TYR A 60 -7.96 4.54 -0.28
C TYR A 60 -8.38 3.33 0.53
N LEU A 61 -9.61 3.40 1.09
CA LEU A 61 -10.22 2.29 1.81
C LEU A 61 -10.77 1.22 0.87
N ASP A 62 -11.01 1.58 -0.40
CA ASP A 62 -11.62 0.70 -1.39
C ASP A 62 -11.00 0.93 -2.77
N ALA A 63 -11.12 -0.08 -3.63
CA ALA A 63 -10.52 -0.04 -4.97
C ALA A 63 -11.16 1.03 -5.86
N ASP A 64 -12.43 1.38 -5.61
CA ASP A 64 -13.17 2.36 -6.41
C ASP A 64 -12.96 3.79 -5.95
N LYS A 65 -12.12 4.01 -4.94
CA LYS A 65 -11.73 5.34 -4.46
C LYS A 65 -12.89 6.14 -3.88
N ASN A 66 -13.83 5.48 -3.23
CA ASN A 66 -14.95 6.17 -2.58
C ASN A 66 -14.50 6.95 -1.35
N THR A 67 -13.50 6.45 -0.63
CA THR A 67 -12.99 7.09 0.58
C THR A 67 -11.47 7.05 0.62
N GLN A 68 -10.85 8.23 0.63
CA GLN A 68 -9.39 8.33 0.76
C GLN A 68 -8.95 8.08 2.19
N TYR A 69 -7.87 7.32 2.35
CA TYR A 69 -7.24 7.08 3.65
C TYR A 69 -6.06 8.04 3.83
N THR A 70 -6.09 8.84 4.89
CA THR A 70 -5.10 9.90 5.12
C THR A 70 -4.35 9.77 6.45
N THR A 71 -4.73 8.84 7.30
CA THR A 71 -4.09 8.69 8.61
C THR A 71 -2.64 8.24 8.45
N GLY A 72 -1.71 9.05 8.96
CA GLY A 72 -0.28 8.78 8.85
C GLY A 72 0.28 8.95 7.44
N VAL A 73 -0.45 9.59 6.53
CA VAL A 73 -0.08 9.73 5.12
C VAL A 73 0.39 11.16 4.82
N THR A 74 1.52 11.26 4.13
CA THR A 74 2.06 12.52 3.60
C THR A 74 2.28 12.36 2.10
N SER A 75 1.84 13.35 1.32
CA SER A 75 2.01 13.34 -0.13
C SER A 75 2.73 14.60 -0.58
N THR A 76 3.70 14.43 -1.48
CA THR A 76 4.49 15.52 -2.08
C THR A 76 4.45 15.41 -3.60
N SER A 77 5.21 16.25 -4.29
CA SER A 77 5.31 16.21 -5.75
C SER A 77 6.06 14.98 -6.28
N THR A 78 6.74 14.23 -5.42
CA THR A 78 7.54 13.06 -5.85
C THR A 78 7.29 11.81 -5.03
N TYR A 79 6.51 11.86 -3.96
CA TYR A 79 6.19 10.65 -3.19
C TYR A 79 4.91 10.77 -2.39
N THR A 80 4.34 9.62 -2.07
CA THR A 80 3.32 9.45 -1.05
C THR A 80 3.88 8.46 -0.02
N GLU A 81 3.82 8.83 1.25
CA GLU A 81 4.42 8.04 2.33
C GLU A 81 3.38 7.76 3.40
N ILE A 82 3.39 6.54 3.91
CA ILE A 82 2.51 6.14 5.00
C ILE A 82 3.32 5.54 6.14
N THR A 83 3.05 6.00 7.37
CA THR A 83 3.40 5.27 8.59
C THR A 83 2.14 4.58 9.06
N VAL A 84 2.15 3.25 9.08
CA VAL A 84 0.95 2.44 9.30
C VAL A 84 0.56 2.48 10.77
N ALA A 85 -0.58 3.11 11.06
CA ALA A 85 -1.09 3.26 12.42
C ALA A 85 -1.63 1.93 12.96
N SER A 86 -1.64 1.77 14.29
CA SER A 86 -2.14 0.57 14.95
C SER A 86 -3.63 0.30 14.70
N GLY A 87 -4.39 1.35 14.37
CA GLY A 87 -5.82 1.22 14.03
C GLY A 87 -6.10 1.15 12.54
N ALA A 88 -5.08 0.95 11.70
CA ALA A 88 -5.27 0.94 10.25
C ALA A 88 -6.14 -0.25 9.82
N PRO A 89 -6.96 -0.07 8.76
CA PRO A 89 -7.72 -1.18 8.20
C PRO A 89 -6.81 -2.31 7.74
N SER A 90 -7.30 -3.55 7.75
CA SER A 90 -6.54 -4.70 7.28
C SER A 90 -6.30 -4.70 5.77
N THR A 91 -7.05 -3.89 5.04
CA THR A 91 -6.91 -3.76 3.58
C THR A 91 -6.98 -2.29 3.20
N LEU A 92 -5.99 -1.85 2.42
CA LEU A 92 -5.95 -0.54 1.78
C LEU A 92 -5.68 -0.73 0.30
N PHE A 93 -5.84 0.34 -0.46
CA PHE A 93 -5.54 0.35 -1.90
C PHE A 93 -4.72 1.60 -2.23
N TYR A 94 -3.70 1.45 -3.08
CA TYR A 94 -3.04 2.61 -3.68
C TYR A 94 -3.55 2.73 -5.10
N GLN A 95 -3.97 3.94 -5.48
CA GLN A 95 -4.57 4.20 -6.77
C GLN A 95 -4.17 5.59 -7.26
N CYS A 96 -4.32 5.82 -8.56
CA CYS A 96 -4.27 7.16 -9.11
C CYS A 96 -5.57 7.89 -8.75
N SER A 97 -5.46 9.13 -8.27
CA SER A 97 -6.65 9.90 -7.89
C SER A 97 -7.50 10.33 -9.09
N ILE A 98 -6.92 10.29 -10.29
CA ILE A 98 -7.55 10.79 -11.53
C ILE A 98 -8.08 9.65 -12.39
N HIS A 99 -7.39 8.52 -12.44
CA HIS A 99 -7.72 7.39 -13.32
C HIS A 99 -8.05 6.15 -12.50
N ALA A 100 -8.94 5.31 -13.04
CA ALA A 100 -9.42 4.13 -12.33
C ALA A 100 -8.44 2.94 -12.45
N ASN A 101 -8.29 2.20 -11.36
CA ASN A 101 -7.67 0.86 -11.35
C ASN A 101 -6.23 0.82 -11.83
N MET A 102 -5.44 1.84 -11.52
CA MET A 102 -4.01 1.86 -11.86
C MET A 102 -3.16 1.09 -10.85
N GLY A 103 -3.59 1.00 -9.61
CA GLY A 103 -2.83 0.39 -8.52
C GLY A 103 -3.35 -0.98 -8.11
N ALA A 104 -3.19 -1.31 -6.82
CA ALA A 104 -3.54 -2.63 -6.32
C ALA A 104 -3.76 -2.58 -4.80
N ARG A 105 -4.01 -3.75 -4.23
CA ARG A 105 -4.32 -3.93 -2.81
C ARG A 105 -3.05 -3.90 -1.96
N ILE A 106 -3.20 -3.35 -0.77
CA ILE A 106 -2.23 -3.42 0.31
C ILE A 106 -2.87 -4.22 1.44
N THR A 107 -2.27 -5.34 1.82
CA THR A 107 -2.69 -6.09 2.99
C THR A 107 -1.91 -5.56 4.18
N VAL A 108 -2.62 -5.16 5.25
CA VAL A 108 -2.01 -4.63 6.47
C VAL A 108 -2.00 -5.72 7.52
N THR A 109 -0.82 -6.02 8.04
CA THR A 109 -0.63 -7.04 9.08
C THR A 109 -0.20 -6.39 10.38
N GLU A 110 -0.49 -7.08 11.49
CA GLU A 110 -0.03 -6.64 12.79
C GLU A 110 1.49 -6.73 12.90
N VAL A 111 2.05 -5.95 13.81
CA VAL A 111 3.48 -6.03 14.10
C VAL A 111 3.78 -7.42 14.68
N ASP A 112 4.92 -8.01 14.29
CA ASP A 112 5.36 -9.29 14.83
C ASP A 112 5.70 -9.13 16.31
N GLN A 113 5.08 -9.99 17.19
CA GLN A 113 5.29 -9.96 18.63
C GLN A 113 6.47 -10.84 19.03
N GLY A 114 7.22 -11.21 18.24
CA GLY A 114 8.26 -12.17 18.58
C GLY A 114 7.70 -13.46 19.10
N LEU A 115 6.83 -13.72 19.18
CA LEU A 115 6.46 -14.41 19.54
C LEU A 115 5.94 -14.70 20.22
N ASN A 116 5.28 -14.95 20.29
CA ASN A 116 4.94 -15.01 21.00
C ASN A 116 4.35 -15.22 21.42
N THR A 117 4.20 -15.63 21.64
CA THR A 117 4.03 -15.59 22.12
C THR A 117 3.57 -15.85 22.54
N GLN A 118 3.68 -16.29 22.78
CA GLN A 118 3.69 -16.27 23.29
C GLN A 118 3.48 -15.97 23.79
N PHE A 119 3.38 -16.95 24.37
CA PHE A 119 3.36 -16.66 25.10
C PHE A 119 3.21 -16.36 25.54
N GLY A 120 2.77 -16.98 25.84
CA GLY A 120 2.73 -16.37 26.36
C GLY A 120 2.67 -15.94 26.41
N GLY A 121 2.61 -16.84 26.90
CA GLY A 121 2.85 -16.08 27.11
C GLY A 121 2.90 -15.54 26.99
N ASP A 122 2.80 -15.78 27.25
CA ASP A 122 3.15 -15.02 27.36
C ASP A 122 3.37 -14.35 27.18
N ILE A 123 3.14 -14.28 27.18
CA ILE A 123 3.67 -13.50 27.05
C ILE A 123 3.82 -12.77 27.03
N ALA A 124 3.31 -12.86 27.21
CA ALA A 124 3.75 -12.00 27.29
C ALA A 124 4.08 -11.42 27.16
N THR A 125 4.02 -11.40 26.98
CA THR A 125 4.71 -10.58 26.84
C THR A 125 5.10 -10.01 26.52
N VAL A 126 4.83 -9.98 26.46
CA VAL A 126 5.54 -9.19 26.21
C VAL A 126 5.73 -8.44 25.79
N GLY A 127 5.48 -8.48 25.67
CA GLY A 127 5.86 -7.57 25.32
C GLY A 127 5.90 -7.07 24.80
N PRO A 128 5.84 -7.03 24.60
CA PRO A 128 5.95 -6.42 23.95
C PRO A 128 5.90 -6.39 23.41
N VAL A 129 5.48 -6.63 23.34
CA VAL A 129 5.64 -6.52 22.79
C VAL A 129 5.29 -6.40 22.32
N THR A 130 4.98 -6.62 22.26
CA THR A 130 4.92 -6.41 21.88
C THR A 130 4.49 -6.60 21.39
N LEU A 131 4.27 -7.24 21.39
CA LEU A 131 4.20 -7.39 21.02
C LEU A 131 3.87 -7.29 20.73
N GLU A 132 3.50 -7.39 20.36
CA GLU A 132 3.40 -7.38 20.23
C GLU A 132 2.97 -7.40 19.88
N LYS A 133 2.23 -7.64 19.77
CA LYS A 133 2.04 -7.75 19.52
C LYS A 133 2.00 -7.76 19.19
#